data_430b1e9b0a3581e625ef558dca4cea28
#
_entry.id   430b1e9b0a3581e625ef558dca4cea28
#
_cell.length_a   1.000
_cell.length_b   1.000
_cell.length_c   1.000
_cell.angle_alpha   90.00
_cell.angle_beta   90.00
_cell.angle_gamma   90.00
#
_symmetry.space_group_name_H-M   'P 1'
#
loop_
_entity.id
_entity.type
_entity.pdbx_description
1 polymer ?
#
loop_
_entity_poly.entity_id
_entity_poly.type
_entity_poly.pdbx_seq_one_letter_code
_entity_poly.pdbx_strand_id
1 'polypeptide(L)'
;MSHHEPCLRQGEEYKYLRGKNSVYGDAWNFRTNREGITKFWEDGLKRSGKFENVITVGMRGEADTAIMGKNATLEDNIQLLRDVLKTQKKLIQEHVNPDLTRVPRMIALYKEVEEFFYGDEKTKGLMGAEELEDVILMLCDDNYGNLRTLPTEEMRKHAGGYGMYYHLDYHGWPVSYEWINSSYLPKIWEQMSMAYDFGVRELWMVNVGDIATQEFPLSFFLDMAYDFDRWGSRALNCTQEYTRKWVRQQFGSVEEETQDTIADILEQY
;
A
#
# COMPACT_ATOMS: atom_id res chain seq x y z
N MET A 1 -4.31 7.86 -3.69
CA MET A 1 -2.93 7.34 -3.58
C MET A 1 -2.92 5.88 -3.93
N SER A 2 -1.93 5.41 -4.68
CA SER A 2 -1.76 4.00 -5.06
C SER A 2 -0.26 3.66 -5.10
N HIS A 3 0.10 2.43 -4.78
CA HIS A 3 1.49 1.95 -4.93
C HIS A 3 1.92 1.82 -6.40
N HIS A 4 0.99 1.96 -7.34
CA HIS A 4 1.25 2.01 -8.77
C HIS A 4 1.45 3.42 -9.33
N GLU A 5 1.52 4.45 -8.47
CA GLU A 5 1.60 5.86 -8.89
C GLU A 5 2.91 6.53 -8.45
N PRO A 6 4.08 6.02 -8.87
CA PRO A 6 5.33 6.68 -8.50
C PRO A 6 5.34 8.13 -8.98
N CYS A 7 5.72 9.03 -8.07
CA CYS A 7 5.71 10.47 -8.33
C CYS A 7 4.36 11.00 -8.87
N LEU A 8 3.27 10.46 -8.33
CA LEU A 8 1.88 10.89 -8.62
C LEU A 8 1.43 10.67 -10.07
N ARG A 9 2.00 9.67 -10.76
CA ARG A 9 1.59 9.26 -12.11
C ARG A 9 1.59 7.75 -12.30
N GLN A 10 0.53 7.24 -12.89
CA GLN A 10 0.33 5.81 -13.12
C GLN A 10 1.11 5.30 -14.33
N GLY A 11 1.65 4.09 -14.21
CA GLY A 11 2.22 3.36 -15.36
C GLY A 11 1.21 3.12 -16.48
N GLU A 12 -0.07 2.95 -16.15
CA GLU A 12 -1.14 2.85 -17.16
C GLU A 12 -1.29 4.13 -17.98
N GLU A 13 -1.21 5.32 -17.34
CA GLU A 13 -1.22 6.61 -18.06
C GLU A 13 -0.06 6.69 -19.06
N TYR A 14 1.11 6.18 -18.69
CA TYR A 14 2.28 6.13 -19.55
C TYR A 14 2.04 5.36 -20.85
N LYS A 15 1.26 4.27 -20.83
CA LYS A 15 0.96 3.47 -22.03
C LYS A 15 0.28 4.28 -23.13
N TYR A 16 -0.49 5.29 -22.77
CA TYR A 16 -1.16 6.18 -23.74
C TYR A 16 -0.28 7.34 -24.22
N LEU A 17 0.78 7.65 -23.49
CA LEU A 17 1.63 8.80 -23.74
C LEU A 17 2.98 8.43 -24.39
N ARG A 18 3.39 7.17 -24.31
CA ARG A 18 4.65 6.67 -24.86
C ARG A 18 4.65 6.61 -26.37
N GLY A 19 5.83 6.74 -26.97
CA GLY A 19 6.03 6.59 -28.41
C GLY A 19 7.37 7.11 -28.84
N LYS A 20 7.83 6.74 -30.05
CA LYS A 20 9.14 7.13 -30.59
C LYS A 20 9.38 8.65 -30.66
N ASN A 21 8.31 9.43 -30.77
CA ASN A 21 8.36 10.89 -30.83
C ASN A 21 7.83 11.54 -29.54
N SER A 22 7.54 10.76 -28.51
CA SER A 22 7.07 11.27 -27.22
C SER A 22 8.23 11.82 -26.41
N VAL A 23 8.00 12.93 -25.71
CA VAL A 23 8.94 13.48 -24.72
C VAL A 23 9.19 12.51 -23.56
N TYR A 24 8.33 11.51 -23.39
CA TYR A 24 8.45 10.47 -22.37
C TYR A 24 9.14 9.20 -22.89
N GLY A 25 9.54 9.15 -24.18
CA GLY A 25 10.09 7.95 -24.80
C GLY A 25 9.06 6.85 -25.02
N ASP A 26 9.50 5.64 -25.34
CA ASP A 26 8.65 4.51 -25.75
C ASP A 26 8.72 3.29 -24.81
N ALA A 27 9.60 3.30 -23.82
CA ALA A 27 9.81 2.19 -22.91
C ALA A 27 9.54 2.56 -21.43
N TRP A 28 8.68 1.77 -20.75
CA TRP A 28 8.55 1.82 -19.29
C TRP A 28 9.73 1.09 -18.64
N ASN A 29 10.90 1.66 -18.75
CA ASN A 29 12.14 1.09 -18.26
C ASN A 29 13.15 2.19 -17.95
N PHE A 30 13.48 2.38 -16.69
CA PHE A 30 14.37 3.45 -16.25
C PHE A 30 15.82 3.26 -16.71
N ARG A 31 16.25 2.01 -16.97
CA ARG A 31 17.62 1.75 -17.49
C ARG A 31 17.78 2.20 -18.93
N THR A 32 16.78 1.97 -19.78
CA THR A 32 16.86 2.25 -21.22
C THR A 32 16.23 3.57 -21.63
N ASN A 33 15.35 4.14 -20.78
CA ASN A 33 14.60 5.36 -21.05
C ASN A 33 14.60 6.30 -19.82
N ARG A 34 15.79 6.53 -19.23
CA ARG A 34 15.94 7.34 -18.02
C ARG A 34 15.35 8.74 -18.18
N GLU A 35 15.68 9.43 -19.26
CA GLU A 35 15.22 10.81 -19.50
C GLU A 35 13.71 10.91 -19.64
N GLY A 36 13.11 10.05 -20.45
CA GLY A 36 11.66 10.03 -20.66
C GLY A 36 10.88 9.71 -19.39
N ILE A 37 11.32 8.74 -18.61
CA ILE A 37 10.70 8.38 -17.33
C ILE A 37 10.90 9.48 -16.28
N THR A 38 12.09 10.08 -16.22
CA THR A 38 12.35 11.23 -15.32
C THR A 38 11.42 12.40 -15.65
N LYS A 39 11.28 12.73 -16.93
CA LYS A 39 10.35 13.77 -17.39
C LYS A 39 8.89 13.46 -17.06
N PHE A 40 8.51 12.19 -17.19
CA PHE A 40 7.17 11.75 -16.86
C PHE A 40 6.85 11.96 -15.35
N TRP A 41 7.77 11.59 -14.46
CA TRP A 41 7.64 11.82 -13.02
C TRP A 41 7.68 13.30 -12.65
N GLU A 42 8.58 14.06 -13.25
CA GLU A 42 8.67 15.52 -13.05
C GLU A 42 7.32 16.20 -13.32
N ASP A 43 6.68 15.87 -14.42
CA ASP A 43 5.39 16.47 -14.80
C ASP A 43 4.27 16.04 -13.84
N GLY A 44 4.33 14.83 -13.30
CA GLY A 44 3.42 14.38 -12.23
C GLY A 44 3.55 15.22 -10.97
N LEU A 45 4.76 15.40 -10.48
CA LEU A 45 5.05 16.20 -9.29
C LEU A 45 4.68 17.68 -9.49
N LYS A 46 4.99 18.28 -10.64
CA LYS A 46 4.58 19.65 -10.97
C LYS A 46 3.07 19.83 -11.00
N ARG A 47 2.34 18.84 -11.53
CA ARG A 47 0.87 18.86 -11.60
C ARG A 47 0.22 18.72 -10.23
N SER A 48 0.64 17.72 -9.47
CA SER A 48 -0.09 17.23 -8.31
C SER A 48 0.63 17.39 -6.97
N GLY A 49 1.93 17.70 -6.95
CA GLY A 49 2.73 17.81 -5.72
C GLY A 49 2.31 18.94 -4.76
N LYS A 50 1.53 19.90 -5.25
CA LYS A 50 0.96 20.99 -4.44
C LYS A 50 -0.24 20.62 -3.58
N PHE A 51 -0.81 19.45 -3.80
CA PHE A 51 -1.94 18.94 -3.01
C PHE A 51 -1.45 18.10 -1.84
N GLU A 52 -2.28 17.96 -0.82
CA GLU A 52 -2.03 17.02 0.28
C GLU A 52 -2.06 15.58 -0.27
N ASN A 53 -0.95 14.88 -0.10
CA ASN A 53 -0.78 13.50 -0.58
C ASN A 53 0.38 12.79 0.11
N VAL A 54 0.42 11.47 -0.05
CA VAL A 54 1.60 10.65 0.24
C VAL A 54 2.19 10.21 -1.11
N ILE A 55 3.43 10.51 -1.37
CA ILE A 55 4.07 10.25 -2.65
C ILE A 55 4.65 8.83 -2.66
N THR A 56 4.14 7.99 -3.54
CA THR A 56 4.75 6.69 -3.82
C THR A 56 6.11 6.89 -4.49
N VAL A 57 7.12 6.19 -4.00
CA VAL A 57 8.45 6.11 -4.62
C VAL A 57 8.77 4.68 -5.03
N GLY A 58 9.82 4.52 -5.82
CA GLY A 58 10.17 3.26 -6.45
C GLY A 58 9.63 3.17 -7.88
N MET A 59 9.84 2.05 -8.50
CA MET A 59 9.32 1.72 -9.83
C MET A 59 9.24 0.20 -9.95
N ARG A 60 8.16 -0.26 -10.57
CA ARG A 60 7.95 -1.66 -10.94
C ARG A 60 7.81 -1.79 -12.44
N GLY A 61 8.00 -2.97 -12.98
CA GLY A 61 7.76 -3.26 -14.38
C GLY A 61 6.28 -3.24 -14.76
N GLU A 62 5.99 -3.39 -16.02
CA GLU A 62 4.61 -3.57 -16.49
C GLU A 62 4.05 -4.90 -15.94
N ALA A 63 2.75 -4.93 -15.63
CA ALA A 63 2.07 -6.12 -15.08
C ALA A 63 2.67 -6.67 -13.77
N ASP A 64 3.06 -5.78 -12.86
CA ASP A 64 3.57 -6.14 -11.52
C ASP A 64 4.78 -7.09 -11.54
N THR A 65 5.75 -6.76 -12.33
CA THR A 65 6.99 -7.53 -12.48
C THR A 65 8.21 -6.68 -12.23
N ALA A 66 9.39 -7.31 -12.11
CA ALA A 66 10.66 -6.59 -12.10
C ALA A 66 10.86 -5.84 -13.43
N ILE A 67 11.50 -4.65 -13.36
CA ILE A 67 11.77 -3.82 -14.54
C ILE A 67 12.76 -4.51 -15.48
N MET A 68 13.75 -5.17 -14.90
CA MET A 68 14.79 -5.86 -15.66
C MET A 68 14.34 -7.28 -15.97
N GLY A 69 14.62 -7.71 -17.21
CA GLY A 69 14.20 -9.02 -17.68
C GLY A 69 14.82 -10.20 -16.89
N LYS A 70 14.39 -11.41 -17.19
CA LYS A 70 14.71 -12.65 -16.46
C LYS A 70 16.22 -12.97 -16.28
N ASN A 71 17.09 -12.31 -17.05
CA ASN A 71 18.55 -12.52 -16.97
C ASN A 71 19.25 -11.53 -16.02
N ALA A 72 18.52 -10.58 -15.43
CA ALA A 72 19.10 -9.65 -14.47
C ALA A 72 19.31 -10.33 -13.12
N THR A 73 20.43 -10.01 -12.47
CA THR A 73 20.72 -10.47 -11.12
C THR A 73 19.90 -9.67 -10.09
N LEU A 74 19.83 -10.19 -8.86
CA LEU A 74 19.25 -9.44 -7.73
C LEU A 74 19.99 -8.10 -7.53
N GLU A 75 21.32 -8.10 -7.62
CA GLU A 75 22.15 -6.88 -7.50
C GLU A 75 21.83 -5.86 -8.58
N ASP A 76 21.64 -6.28 -9.84
CA ASP A 76 21.24 -5.38 -10.94
C ASP A 76 19.91 -4.70 -10.67
N ASN A 77 18.93 -5.43 -10.16
CA ASN A 77 17.60 -4.89 -9.82
C ASN A 77 17.67 -3.93 -8.62
N ILE A 78 18.42 -4.28 -7.58
CA ILE A 78 18.65 -3.42 -6.41
C ILE A 78 19.34 -2.11 -6.83
N GLN A 79 20.38 -2.20 -7.66
CA GLN A 79 21.07 -1.00 -8.14
C GLN A 79 20.17 -0.11 -9.01
N LEU A 80 19.35 -0.71 -9.86
CA LEU A 80 18.37 0.05 -10.65
C LEU A 80 17.37 0.77 -9.73
N LEU A 81 16.85 0.09 -8.70
CA LEU A 81 15.91 0.70 -7.76
C LEU A 81 16.57 1.82 -6.94
N ARG A 82 17.85 1.69 -6.57
CA ARG A 82 18.61 2.80 -5.97
C ARG A 82 18.68 4.04 -6.87
N ASP A 83 18.97 3.84 -8.15
CA ASP A 83 19.04 4.93 -9.12
C ASP A 83 17.68 5.61 -9.32
N VAL A 84 16.60 4.83 -9.34
CA VAL A 84 15.22 5.33 -9.35
C VAL A 84 14.94 6.18 -8.12
N LEU A 85 15.19 5.66 -6.93
CA LEU A 85 14.93 6.34 -5.65
C LEU A 85 15.71 7.65 -5.53
N LYS A 86 17.01 7.65 -5.90
CA LYS A 86 17.82 8.87 -5.94
C LYS A 86 17.26 9.94 -6.87
N THR A 87 16.81 9.53 -8.05
CA THR A 87 16.22 10.45 -9.03
C THR A 87 14.91 11.03 -8.53
N GLN A 88 14.03 10.17 -8.00
CA GLN A 88 12.76 10.60 -7.44
C GLN A 88 12.92 11.51 -6.23
N LYS A 89 13.85 11.20 -5.32
CA LYS A 89 14.22 12.04 -4.17
C LYS A 89 14.58 13.46 -4.61
N LYS A 90 15.44 13.59 -5.64
CA LYS A 90 15.84 14.87 -6.22
C LYS A 90 14.64 15.62 -6.83
N LEU A 91 13.82 14.96 -7.63
CA LEU A 91 12.63 15.55 -8.25
C LEU A 91 11.63 16.07 -7.19
N ILE A 92 11.42 15.31 -6.12
CA ILE A 92 10.53 15.71 -5.02
C ILE A 92 11.08 16.95 -4.31
N GLN A 93 12.40 17.00 -4.06
CA GLN A 93 13.04 18.18 -3.48
C GLN A 93 12.92 19.43 -4.36
N GLU A 94 13.03 19.26 -5.67
CA GLU A 94 12.96 20.37 -6.63
C GLU A 94 11.53 20.89 -6.89
N HIS A 95 10.53 20.00 -6.87
CA HIS A 95 9.18 20.33 -7.36
C HIS A 95 8.08 20.29 -6.30
N VAL A 96 8.32 19.72 -5.13
CA VAL A 96 7.34 19.65 -4.04
C VAL A 96 7.83 20.41 -2.82
N ASN A 97 8.90 19.96 -2.17
CA ASN A 97 9.47 20.65 -1.02
C ASN A 97 10.95 20.26 -0.84
N PRO A 98 11.87 21.23 -0.72
CA PRO A 98 13.28 20.92 -0.45
C PRO A 98 13.52 20.21 0.89
N ASP A 99 12.65 20.43 1.87
CA ASP A 99 12.64 19.73 3.14
C ASP A 99 11.76 18.46 3.02
N LEU A 100 12.41 17.32 2.82
CA LEU A 100 11.73 16.04 2.63
C LEU A 100 11.03 15.53 3.88
N THR A 101 11.37 16.00 5.07
CA THR A 101 10.67 15.62 6.32
C THR A 101 9.22 16.12 6.32
N ARG A 102 8.90 17.07 5.46
CA ARG A 102 7.56 17.63 5.26
C ARG A 102 6.79 16.98 4.11
N VAL A 103 7.38 16.00 3.44
CA VAL A 103 6.78 15.31 2.29
C VAL A 103 6.64 13.83 2.62
N PRO A 104 5.47 13.37 3.06
CA PRO A 104 5.24 11.94 3.29
C PRO A 104 5.49 11.15 2.01
N ARG A 105 6.33 10.11 2.09
CA ARG A 105 6.68 9.24 0.97
C ARG A 105 6.57 7.80 1.41
N MET A 106 6.17 6.92 0.51
CA MET A 106 6.06 5.51 0.81
C MET A 106 6.60 4.64 -0.33
N ILE A 107 7.11 3.47 0.02
CA ILE A 107 7.43 2.38 -0.92
C ILE A 107 6.73 1.11 -0.49
N ALA A 108 6.06 0.42 -1.43
CA ALA A 108 5.45 -0.87 -1.15
C ALA A 108 6.49 -1.99 -1.27
N LEU A 109 6.67 -2.73 -0.19
CA LEU A 109 7.49 -3.94 -0.14
C LEU A 109 6.61 -5.13 -0.53
N TYR A 110 6.37 -5.29 -1.84
CA TYR A 110 5.44 -6.26 -2.39
C TYR A 110 6.09 -7.03 -3.53
N LYS A 111 5.85 -8.34 -3.60
CA LYS A 111 6.42 -9.24 -4.60
C LYS A 111 7.95 -9.09 -4.70
N GLU A 112 8.48 -8.80 -5.89
CA GLU A 112 9.92 -8.67 -6.16
C GLU A 112 10.60 -7.55 -5.35
N VAL A 113 9.87 -6.50 -4.96
CA VAL A 113 10.46 -5.40 -4.17
C VAL A 113 10.81 -5.85 -2.75
N GLU A 114 10.14 -6.88 -2.23
CA GLU A 114 10.47 -7.48 -0.95
C GLU A 114 11.87 -8.10 -0.97
N GLU A 115 12.20 -8.84 -2.04
CA GLU A 115 13.56 -9.40 -2.23
C GLU A 115 14.61 -8.29 -2.39
N PHE A 116 14.26 -7.18 -3.08
CA PHE A 116 15.18 -6.05 -3.25
C PHE A 116 15.43 -5.34 -1.92
N PHE A 117 14.46 -5.32 -1.02
CA PHE A 117 14.60 -4.71 0.29
C PHE A 117 15.45 -5.56 1.23
N TYR A 118 15.18 -6.85 1.34
CA TYR A 118 15.92 -7.73 2.25
C TYR A 118 17.27 -8.16 1.70
N GLY A 119 17.38 -8.38 0.40
CA GLY A 119 18.54 -9.02 -0.23
C GLY A 119 18.58 -10.52 0.02
N ASP A 120 19.74 -11.12 -0.20
CA ASP A 120 20.03 -12.52 0.08
C ASP A 120 21.40 -12.70 0.76
N GLU A 121 21.84 -13.94 0.94
CA GLU A 121 23.12 -14.26 1.56
C GLU A 121 24.34 -13.64 0.85
N LYS A 122 24.21 -13.30 -0.43
CA LYS A 122 25.29 -12.79 -1.29
C LYS A 122 25.13 -11.32 -1.64
N THR A 123 23.91 -10.81 -1.63
CA THR A 123 23.55 -9.47 -2.13
C THR A 123 22.87 -8.67 -1.03
N LYS A 124 23.50 -7.57 -0.61
CA LYS A 124 22.92 -6.67 0.39
C LYS A 124 21.72 -5.95 -0.21
N GLY A 125 20.54 -6.08 0.41
CA GLY A 125 19.32 -5.37 0.05
C GLY A 125 19.34 -3.88 0.41
N LEU A 126 18.17 -3.26 0.27
CA LEU A 126 17.95 -1.84 0.56
C LEU A 126 17.63 -1.54 2.03
N MET A 127 17.52 -2.56 2.88
CA MET A 127 17.28 -2.34 4.31
C MET A 127 18.38 -1.47 4.92
N GLY A 128 18.00 -0.34 5.52
CA GLY A 128 18.93 0.65 6.05
C GLY A 128 19.64 1.51 4.99
N ALA A 129 19.17 1.50 3.75
CA ALA A 129 19.72 2.35 2.70
C ALA A 129 19.32 3.82 2.90
N GLU A 130 20.24 4.75 2.63
CA GLU A 130 20.05 6.20 2.74
C GLU A 130 18.88 6.71 1.90
N GLU A 131 18.63 6.07 0.77
CA GLU A 131 17.54 6.43 -0.13
C GLU A 131 16.14 6.23 0.49
N LEU A 132 16.05 5.39 1.52
CA LEU A 132 14.81 5.03 2.20
C LEU A 132 14.72 5.56 3.64
N GLU A 133 15.69 6.32 4.14
CA GLU A 133 15.84 6.67 5.56
C GLU A 133 14.55 7.22 6.21
N ASP A 134 13.81 8.04 5.50
CA ASP A 134 12.58 8.71 5.94
C ASP A 134 11.34 8.35 5.08
N VAL A 135 11.40 7.25 4.38
CA VAL A 135 10.31 6.72 3.54
C VAL A 135 9.52 5.69 4.34
N ILE A 136 8.20 5.80 4.34
CA ILE A 136 7.32 4.79 4.95
C ILE A 136 7.49 3.46 4.21
N LEU A 137 7.88 2.43 4.94
CA LEU A 137 8.04 1.08 4.41
C LEU A 137 6.70 0.35 4.54
N MET A 138 5.97 0.23 3.45
CA MET A 138 4.66 -0.40 3.45
C MET A 138 4.78 -1.90 3.20
N LEU A 139 4.57 -2.67 4.25
CA LEU A 139 4.47 -4.13 4.22
C LEU A 139 3.14 -4.54 3.57
N CYS A 140 3.08 -5.78 3.10
CA CYS A 140 1.88 -6.32 2.45
C CYS A 140 1.49 -7.65 3.10
N ASP A 141 0.19 -7.95 3.09
CA ASP A 141 -0.33 -9.25 3.41
C ASP A 141 -0.09 -10.27 2.26
N ASP A 142 -0.67 -11.46 2.39
CA ASP A 142 -0.60 -12.52 1.38
C ASP A 142 -1.69 -12.40 0.29
N ASN A 143 -2.36 -11.26 0.18
CA ASN A 143 -3.54 -10.96 -0.63
C ASN A 143 -4.86 -11.59 -0.12
N TYR A 144 -4.82 -12.32 0.97
CA TYR A 144 -5.99 -12.96 1.59
C TYR A 144 -6.21 -12.52 3.03
N GLY A 145 -5.60 -11.40 3.42
CA GLY A 145 -5.74 -10.83 4.76
C GLY A 145 -4.91 -11.54 5.84
N ASN A 146 -3.85 -12.29 5.49
CA ASN A 146 -2.92 -12.82 6.46
C ASN A 146 -1.58 -12.07 6.39
N LEU A 147 -1.11 -11.54 7.51
CA LEU A 147 0.18 -10.86 7.55
C LEU A 147 1.32 -11.85 7.30
N ARG A 148 2.25 -11.45 6.43
CA ARG A 148 3.41 -12.28 6.07
C ARG A 148 4.62 -11.97 6.93
N THR A 149 4.81 -10.71 7.27
CA THR A 149 5.99 -10.24 8.01
C THR A 149 5.63 -9.02 8.84
N LEU A 150 6.35 -8.84 9.94
CA LEU A 150 6.21 -7.71 10.84
C LEU A 150 7.60 -7.17 11.19
N PRO A 151 7.72 -5.87 11.51
CA PRO A 151 9.00 -5.28 11.87
C PRO A 151 9.57 -5.89 13.16
N THR A 152 10.82 -6.31 13.11
CA THR A 152 11.60 -6.66 14.31
C THR A 152 11.86 -5.40 15.16
N GLU A 153 12.38 -5.58 16.37
CA GLU A 153 12.75 -4.44 17.23
C GLU A 153 13.79 -3.52 16.56
N GLU A 154 14.72 -4.08 15.81
CA GLU A 154 15.72 -3.30 15.09
C GLU A 154 15.09 -2.55 13.90
N MET A 155 14.22 -3.21 13.15
CA MET A 155 13.51 -2.59 12.03
C MET A 155 12.62 -1.43 12.49
N ARG A 156 12.00 -1.51 13.68
CA ARG A 156 11.15 -0.44 14.24
C ARG A 156 11.88 0.87 14.52
N LYS A 157 13.22 0.88 14.48
CA LYS A 157 14.03 2.11 14.59
C LYS A 157 14.08 2.92 13.29
N HIS A 158 13.53 2.39 12.21
CA HIS A 158 13.48 3.08 10.92
C HIS A 158 12.67 4.38 11.04
N ALA A 159 13.29 5.51 10.67
CA ALA A 159 12.71 6.85 10.89
C ALA A 159 11.41 7.09 10.11
N GLY A 160 11.29 6.54 8.90
CA GLY A 160 10.07 6.64 8.08
C GLY A 160 8.89 5.81 8.60
N GLY A 161 9.13 4.90 9.55
CA GLY A 161 8.12 4.01 10.09
C GLY A 161 7.58 2.99 9.09
N TYR A 162 6.50 2.31 9.48
CA TYR A 162 5.91 1.20 8.72
C TYR A 162 4.43 1.40 8.46
N GLY A 163 4.02 1.01 7.27
CA GLY A 163 2.63 0.88 6.86
C GLY A 163 2.25 -0.56 6.51
N MET A 164 0.96 -0.80 6.30
CA MET A 164 0.41 -2.07 5.85
C MET A 164 -0.52 -1.86 4.65
N TYR A 165 -0.31 -2.65 3.61
CA TYR A 165 -1.24 -2.83 2.50
C TYR A 165 -2.01 -4.13 2.73
N TYR A 166 -3.27 -3.99 3.12
CA TYR A 166 -4.16 -5.08 3.52
C TYR A 166 -5.24 -5.33 2.48
N HIS A 167 -5.64 -6.59 2.30
CA HIS A 167 -6.71 -6.97 1.37
C HIS A 167 -7.94 -7.45 2.13
N LEU A 168 -9.07 -6.78 1.90
CA LEU A 168 -10.38 -7.28 2.29
C LEU A 168 -10.91 -8.27 1.27
N ASP A 169 -10.64 -7.98 -0.01
CA ASP A 169 -11.11 -8.74 -1.14
C ASP A 169 -10.02 -8.87 -2.19
N TYR A 170 -9.68 -10.10 -2.53
CA TYR A 170 -8.73 -10.43 -3.57
C TYR A 170 -9.16 -11.67 -4.32
N HIS A 171 -9.44 -11.49 -5.59
CA HIS A 171 -9.97 -12.58 -6.41
C HIS A 171 -8.91 -13.39 -7.14
N GLY A 172 -7.64 -13.02 -6.99
CA GLY A 172 -6.55 -13.69 -7.68
C GLY A 172 -6.67 -13.64 -9.20
N TRP A 173 -6.06 -14.58 -9.88
CA TRP A 173 -6.11 -14.72 -11.32
C TRP A 173 -6.63 -16.12 -11.70
N PRO A 174 -7.54 -16.21 -12.63
CA PRO A 174 -8.48 -15.28 -13.26
C PRO A 174 -9.89 -15.57 -12.75
N VAL A 175 -10.20 -15.28 -11.52
CA VAL A 175 -11.49 -15.59 -10.90
C VAL A 175 -12.42 -14.37 -10.84
N SER A 176 -13.71 -14.66 -10.89
CA SER A 176 -14.76 -13.69 -10.60
C SER A 176 -14.94 -13.54 -9.09
N TYR A 177 -15.80 -12.61 -8.68
CA TYR A 177 -16.23 -12.50 -7.30
C TYR A 177 -16.76 -13.86 -6.78
N GLU A 178 -16.17 -14.34 -5.71
CA GLU A 178 -16.55 -15.63 -5.12
C GLU A 178 -17.79 -15.48 -4.26
N TRP A 179 -17.90 -14.34 -3.57
CA TRP A 179 -19.01 -14.03 -2.68
C TRP A 179 -19.18 -12.51 -2.49
N ILE A 180 -20.30 -12.11 -1.88
CA ILE A 180 -20.60 -10.69 -1.63
C ILE A 180 -19.61 -10.07 -0.63
N ASN A 181 -19.28 -10.80 0.43
CA ASN A 181 -18.30 -10.42 1.44
C ASN A 181 -17.58 -11.64 1.95
N SER A 182 -16.28 -11.72 1.75
CA SER A 182 -15.41 -12.78 2.27
C SER A 182 -14.53 -12.32 3.45
N SER A 183 -14.75 -11.09 3.95
CA SER A 183 -13.89 -10.47 4.96
C SER A 183 -14.52 -10.57 6.34
N TYR A 184 -13.95 -11.44 7.17
CA TYR A 184 -14.41 -11.69 8.53
C TYR A 184 -13.81 -10.66 9.51
N LEU A 185 -14.65 -9.89 10.22
CA LEU A 185 -14.18 -8.80 11.10
C LEU A 185 -13.17 -9.25 12.17
N PRO A 186 -13.36 -10.35 12.90
CA PRO A 186 -12.38 -10.83 13.86
C PRO A 186 -11.01 -11.09 13.26
N LYS A 187 -10.91 -11.53 11.99
CA LYS A 187 -9.63 -11.70 11.29
C LYS A 187 -8.97 -10.34 11.02
N ILE A 188 -9.74 -9.36 10.53
CA ILE A 188 -9.23 -8.00 10.32
C ILE A 188 -8.71 -7.44 11.65
N TRP A 189 -9.49 -7.58 12.71
CA TRP A 189 -9.13 -7.13 14.05
C TRP A 189 -7.84 -7.78 14.56
N GLU A 190 -7.72 -9.10 14.46
CA GLU A 190 -6.54 -9.84 14.89
C GLU A 190 -5.29 -9.39 14.13
N GLN A 191 -5.35 -9.40 12.79
CA GLN A 191 -4.22 -9.11 11.94
C GLN A 191 -3.77 -7.66 12.07
N MET A 192 -4.69 -6.71 12.03
CA MET A 192 -4.35 -5.29 12.11
C MET A 192 -3.98 -4.85 13.53
N SER A 193 -4.52 -5.50 14.57
CA SER A 193 -4.04 -5.32 15.95
C SER A 193 -2.61 -5.78 16.11
N MET A 194 -2.27 -6.94 15.58
CA MET A 194 -0.91 -7.45 15.57
C MET A 194 0.03 -6.51 14.79
N ALA A 195 -0.37 -6.03 13.62
CA ALA A 195 0.41 -5.05 12.85
C ALA A 195 0.70 -3.80 13.69
N TYR A 196 -0.32 -3.21 14.31
CA TYR A 196 -0.19 -2.02 15.13
C TYR A 196 0.73 -2.22 16.34
N ASP A 197 0.57 -3.34 17.07
CA ASP A 197 1.36 -3.66 18.25
C ASP A 197 2.83 -3.89 17.89
N PHE A 198 3.12 -4.35 16.68
CA PHE A 198 4.48 -4.47 16.15
C PHE A 198 5.01 -3.20 15.46
N GLY A 199 4.31 -2.07 15.56
CA GLY A 199 4.81 -0.76 15.14
C GLY A 199 4.44 -0.35 13.72
N VAL A 200 3.47 -1.02 13.09
CA VAL A 200 2.95 -0.65 11.76
C VAL A 200 1.83 0.37 11.94
N ARG A 201 2.19 1.67 12.02
CA ARG A 201 1.29 2.74 12.48
C ARG A 201 1.21 3.96 11.57
N GLU A 202 2.14 4.09 10.60
CA GLU A 202 2.24 5.32 9.81
C GLU A 202 1.21 5.40 8.68
N LEU A 203 0.90 4.27 8.08
CA LEU A 203 -0.01 4.23 6.94
C LEU A 203 -0.69 2.88 6.84
N TRP A 204 -2.02 2.88 6.83
CA TRP A 204 -2.81 1.71 6.49
C TRP A 204 -3.52 1.94 5.17
N MET A 205 -3.26 1.07 4.21
CA MET A 205 -3.89 1.05 2.90
C MET A 205 -4.69 -0.24 2.77
N VAL A 206 -5.90 -0.15 2.23
CA VAL A 206 -6.76 -1.31 2.05
C VAL A 206 -7.19 -1.46 0.60
N ASN A 207 -7.10 -2.67 0.10
CA ASN A 207 -7.69 -3.09 -1.18
C ASN A 207 -9.05 -3.73 -0.89
N VAL A 208 -10.09 -3.20 -1.49
CA VAL A 208 -11.48 -3.61 -1.21
C VAL A 208 -12.18 -4.27 -2.40
N GLY A 209 -11.55 -4.33 -3.59
CA GLY A 209 -12.26 -4.70 -4.80
C GLY A 209 -13.40 -3.70 -5.10
N ASP A 210 -14.65 -4.15 -5.15
CA ASP A 210 -15.80 -3.25 -5.26
C ASP A 210 -16.27 -2.78 -3.89
N ILE A 211 -16.45 -1.48 -3.72
CA ILE A 211 -16.88 -0.90 -2.44
C ILE A 211 -18.31 -1.32 -2.11
N ALA A 212 -19.17 -1.47 -3.10
CA ALA A 212 -20.61 -1.64 -2.93
C ALA A 212 -21.04 -2.88 -2.12
N THR A 213 -20.17 -3.82 -1.86
CA THR A 213 -20.48 -5.00 -1.04
C THR A 213 -19.54 -5.16 0.15
N GLN A 214 -18.58 -4.24 0.25
CA GLN A 214 -17.52 -4.27 1.27
C GLN A 214 -17.67 -3.13 2.30
N GLU A 215 -18.81 -2.44 2.34
CA GLU A 215 -19.01 -1.28 3.23
C GLU A 215 -18.82 -1.65 4.71
N PHE A 216 -19.30 -2.82 5.10
CA PHE A 216 -19.23 -3.28 6.49
C PHE A 216 -17.77 -3.53 6.94
N PRO A 217 -16.99 -4.41 6.31
CA PRO A 217 -15.60 -4.61 6.70
C PRO A 217 -14.71 -3.38 6.44
N LEU A 218 -14.98 -2.61 5.39
CA LEU A 218 -14.24 -1.37 5.11
C LEU A 218 -14.47 -0.34 6.22
N SER A 219 -15.73 -0.14 6.65
CA SER A 219 -16.03 0.78 7.75
C SER A 219 -15.30 0.38 9.02
N PHE A 220 -15.28 -0.90 9.36
CA PHE A 220 -14.55 -1.40 10.52
C PHE A 220 -13.05 -1.14 10.42
N PHE A 221 -12.44 -1.46 9.28
CA PHE A 221 -11.01 -1.22 9.04
C PHE A 221 -10.66 0.26 9.20
N LEU A 222 -11.45 1.17 8.64
CA LEU A 222 -11.21 2.60 8.71
C LEU A 222 -11.46 3.17 10.12
N ASP A 223 -12.51 2.74 10.80
CA ASP A 223 -12.78 3.15 12.17
C ASP A 223 -11.70 2.64 13.14
N MET A 224 -11.20 1.42 12.93
CA MET A 224 -10.07 0.87 13.68
C MET A 224 -8.77 1.66 13.43
N ALA A 225 -8.51 2.07 12.20
CA ALA A 225 -7.36 2.90 11.86
C ALA A 225 -7.46 4.30 12.47
N TYR A 226 -8.67 4.85 12.56
CA TYR A 226 -8.93 6.18 13.11
C TYR A 226 -8.87 6.22 14.64
N ASP A 227 -9.43 5.21 15.32
CA ASP A 227 -9.48 5.10 16.78
C ASP A 227 -9.11 3.69 17.25
N PHE A 228 -7.80 3.42 17.22
CA PHE A 228 -7.26 2.11 17.59
C PHE A 228 -7.45 1.78 19.08
N ASP A 229 -7.48 2.78 19.95
CA ASP A 229 -7.71 2.54 21.38
C ASP A 229 -9.11 2.00 21.63
N ARG A 230 -10.08 2.36 20.80
CA ARG A 230 -11.46 1.87 20.89
C ARG A 230 -11.66 0.54 20.17
N TRP A 231 -11.07 0.33 19.02
CA TRP A 231 -11.40 -0.79 18.14
C TRP A 231 -10.27 -1.81 17.96
N GLY A 232 -9.09 -1.54 18.53
CA GLY A 232 -7.90 -2.40 18.40
C GLY A 232 -7.76 -3.45 19.50
N SER A 233 -6.52 -3.92 19.70
CA SER A 233 -6.18 -5.07 20.56
C SER A 233 -6.60 -4.96 22.02
N ARG A 234 -6.84 -3.76 22.52
CA ARG A 234 -7.25 -3.52 23.92
C ARG A 234 -8.77 -3.65 24.13
N ALA A 235 -9.55 -3.68 23.06
CA ALA A 235 -11.00 -3.72 23.09
C ALA A 235 -11.49 -5.15 22.87
N LEU A 236 -11.66 -5.91 23.93
CA LEU A 236 -12.23 -7.25 23.87
C LEU A 236 -13.67 -7.20 23.32
N ASN A 237 -13.99 -8.13 22.42
CA ASN A 237 -15.32 -8.26 21.78
C ASN A 237 -15.74 -7.02 20.95
N CYS A 238 -14.83 -6.17 20.57
CA CYS A 238 -15.15 -4.94 19.85
C CYS A 238 -15.80 -5.20 18.47
N THR A 239 -15.55 -6.34 17.85
CA THR A 239 -16.15 -6.69 16.56
C THR A 239 -17.67 -6.90 16.68
N GLN A 240 -18.14 -7.54 17.76
CA GLN A 240 -19.58 -7.69 18.04
C GLN A 240 -20.22 -6.34 18.34
N GLU A 241 -19.59 -5.52 19.17
CA GLU A 241 -20.07 -4.16 19.45
C GLU A 241 -20.15 -3.34 18.18
N TYR A 242 -19.13 -3.46 17.31
CA TYR A 242 -19.08 -2.76 16.04
C TYR A 242 -20.20 -3.21 15.10
N THR A 243 -20.42 -4.51 14.97
CA THR A 243 -21.49 -5.08 14.14
C THR A 243 -22.86 -4.51 14.53
N ARG A 244 -23.19 -4.51 15.82
CA ARG A 244 -24.44 -3.94 16.32
C ARG A 244 -24.55 -2.44 16.07
N LYS A 245 -23.46 -1.69 16.29
CA LYS A 245 -23.42 -0.24 16.00
C LYS A 245 -23.66 0.01 14.51
N TRP A 246 -22.97 -0.70 13.64
CA TRP A 246 -23.12 -0.56 12.19
C TRP A 246 -24.54 -0.89 11.73
N VAL A 247 -25.13 -1.98 12.22
CA VAL A 247 -26.51 -2.36 11.90
C VAL A 247 -27.49 -1.26 12.34
N ARG A 248 -27.35 -0.74 13.54
CA ARG A 248 -28.21 0.38 14.01
C ARG A 248 -28.10 1.63 13.14
N GLN A 249 -26.91 1.91 12.60
CA GLN A 249 -26.72 3.03 11.68
C GLN A 249 -27.34 2.78 10.30
N GLN A 250 -27.20 1.59 9.75
CA GLN A 250 -27.67 1.26 8.41
C GLN A 250 -29.16 0.91 8.36
N PHE A 251 -29.67 0.29 9.39
CA PHE A 251 -31.05 -0.26 9.46
C PHE A 251 -31.89 0.42 10.56
N GLY A 252 -31.59 1.66 10.92
CA GLY A 252 -32.29 2.37 11.99
C GLY A 252 -33.80 2.58 11.78
N SER A 253 -34.33 2.30 10.59
CA SER A 253 -35.77 2.37 10.28
C SER A 253 -36.55 1.09 10.60
N VAL A 254 -35.88 -0.03 10.89
CA VAL A 254 -36.56 -1.28 11.26
C VAL A 254 -36.57 -1.46 12.78
N GLU A 255 -37.44 -2.37 13.26
CA GLU A 255 -37.57 -2.65 14.70
C GLU A 255 -36.28 -3.22 15.30
N GLU A 256 -36.07 -2.99 16.60
CA GLU A 256 -34.82 -3.38 17.30
C GLU A 256 -34.60 -4.91 17.26
N GLU A 257 -35.64 -5.75 17.38
CA GLU A 257 -35.52 -7.19 17.24
C GLU A 257 -35.02 -7.62 15.86
N THR A 258 -35.45 -6.92 14.82
CA THR A 258 -34.96 -7.13 13.45
C THR A 258 -33.50 -6.69 13.31
N GLN A 259 -33.10 -5.56 13.93
CA GLN A 259 -31.71 -5.12 13.93
C GLN A 259 -30.80 -6.15 14.63
N ASP A 260 -31.22 -6.67 15.78
CA ASP A 260 -30.46 -7.71 16.48
C ASP A 260 -30.32 -8.98 15.63
N THR A 261 -31.39 -9.38 14.95
CA THR A 261 -31.34 -10.53 14.01
C THR A 261 -30.37 -10.30 12.86
N ILE A 262 -30.34 -9.09 12.28
CA ILE A 262 -29.38 -8.73 11.22
C ILE A 262 -27.94 -8.79 11.77
N ALA A 263 -27.70 -8.27 12.97
CA ALA A 263 -26.39 -8.32 13.61
C ALA A 263 -25.92 -9.76 13.84
N ASP A 264 -26.80 -10.62 14.37
CA ASP A 264 -26.49 -12.04 14.59
C ASP A 264 -26.16 -12.77 13.27
N ILE A 265 -26.86 -12.45 12.18
CA ILE A 265 -26.54 -12.99 10.84
C ILE A 265 -25.16 -12.56 10.40
N LEU A 266 -24.82 -11.27 10.52
CA LEU A 266 -23.51 -10.75 10.14
C LEU A 266 -22.36 -11.30 10.99
N GLU A 267 -22.61 -11.64 12.25
CA GLU A 267 -21.61 -12.26 13.13
C GLU A 267 -21.33 -13.72 12.77
N GLN A 268 -22.31 -14.42 12.19
CA GLN A 268 -22.18 -15.82 11.77
C GLN A 268 -21.68 -16.00 10.34
N TYR A 269 -21.79 -14.98 9.54
CA TYR A 269 -21.42 -14.97 8.14
C TYR A 269 -19.93 -14.70 7.94
#